data_8b076297b78b8cee2b3f2bff425fb37b
#
_entry.id   8b076297b78b8cee2b3f2bff425fb37b
#
_cell.length_a   1.000
_cell.length_b   1.000
_cell.length_c   1.000
_cell.angle_alpha   90.00
_cell.angle_beta   90.00
_cell.angle_gamma   90.00
#
_symmetry.space_group_name_H-M   'P 1'
#
loop_
_entity.id
_entity.type
_entity.pdbx_description
1 polymer ?
#
loop_
_entity_poly.entity_id
_entity_poly.type
_entity_poly.pdbx_seq_one_letter_code
_entity_poly.pdbx_strand_id
1 'polypeptide(L)'
;VKRFFSSIVMPFAVLSCSTNPMTGRRSLQLMGNQEITSMSFTNYKQVLNKSKVIHTTKEAIQMKNVGNKIANAAQQYYRSIGRENDLSGYAWEFNLIEDQQANAWCMPGGKVAVYTGILPITKDDTGLAVVMGHEVAHALAGHGNERISQSMIAQYGGAILGSSISNQKWASVFQSIYPLTSQVVLLKYSRNQELEADQMGLYLMAMAGYDPRQAIPFWERMEKQSSGQRQAEFLSTHPSPENRRADINKHLPLALNYYRTSNQNFKLK
;
A
#
# COMPACT_ATOMS: atom_id res chain seq x y z
N VAL A 1 48.20 -24.29 24.82
CA VAL A 1 47.44 -24.17 23.57
C VAL A 1 46.32 -23.18 23.84
N LYS A 2 46.48 -21.90 23.44
CA LYS A 2 45.46 -20.84 23.55
C LYS A 2 44.59 -20.93 22.29
N ARG A 3 43.31 -21.31 22.45
CA ARG A 3 42.32 -21.24 21.37
C ARG A 3 41.79 -19.82 21.26
N PHE A 4 42.15 -19.12 20.17
CA PHE A 4 41.51 -17.88 19.76
C PHE A 4 40.12 -18.19 19.19
N PHE A 5 39.07 -17.84 19.90
CA PHE A 5 37.72 -17.74 19.34
C PHE A 5 37.63 -16.40 18.59
N SER A 6 37.77 -16.47 17.29
CA SER A 6 37.49 -15.32 16.42
C SER A 6 35.96 -15.17 16.27
N SER A 7 35.41 -14.22 16.98
CA SER A 7 33.99 -13.83 16.79
C SER A 7 33.85 -13.08 15.48
N ILE A 8 33.48 -13.76 14.40
CA ILE A 8 33.05 -13.11 13.16
C ILE A 8 31.66 -12.52 13.42
N VAL A 9 31.64 -11.23 13.77
CA VAL A 9 30.42 -10.43 13.77
C VAL A 9 30.08 -10.16 12.31
N MET A 10 29.07 -10.85 11.77
CA MET A 10 28.60 -10.66 10.41
C MET A 10 27.92 -9.29 10.27
N PRO A 11 28.37 -8.41 9.35
CA PRO A 11 27.77 -7.09 9.12
C PRO A 11 26.49 -7.12 8.28
N PHE A 12 25.83 -8.28 8.12
CA PHE A 12 24.71 -8.46 7.19
C PHE A 12 23.34 -7.91 7.66
N ALA A 13 23.19 -7.63 8.95
CA ALA A 13 21.88 -7.22 9.49
C ALA A 13 21.50 -5.75 9.22
N VAL A 14 22.42 -4.92 8.73
CA VAL A 14 22.18 -3.47 8.57
C VAL A 14 21.65 -3.10 7.18
N LEU A 15 21.84 -3.96 6.16
CA LEU A 15 21.52 -3.65 4.76
C LEU A 15 20.05 -3.90 4.37
N SER A 16 19.26 -4.56 5.21
CA SER A 16 17.86 -4.94 4.89
C SER A 16 16.79 -4.12 5.61
N CYS A 17 17.18 -3.11 6.40
CA CYS A 17 16.25 -2.20 7.05
C CYS A 17 15.97 -0.98 6.16
N SER A 18 14.74 -0.82 5.72
CA SER A 18 14.25 0.38 5.06
C SER A 18 13.63 1.35 6.07
N THR A 19 13.83 2.65 5.87
CA THR A 19 13.18 3.71 6.67
C THR A 19 12.23 4.48 5.77
N ASN A 20 10.96 4.51 6.15
CA ASN A 20 9.93 5.26 5.44
C ASN A 20 10.20 6.77 5.62
N PRO A 21 10.35 7.55 4.54
CA PRO A 21 10.70 8.97 4.66
C PRO A 21 9.55 9.85 5.16
N MET A 22 8.30 9.39 5.06
CA MET A 22 7.12 10.15 5.44
C MET A 22 6.77 9.96 6.93
N THR A 23 7.06 8.78 7.49
CA THR A 23 6.69 8.41 8.87
C THR A 23 7.90 8.19 9.79
N GLY A 24 9.06 7.94 9.23
CA GLY A 24 10.28 7.56 9.97
C GLY A 24 10.28 6.10 10.45
N ARG A 25 9.21 5.31 10.18
CA ARG A 25 9.15 3.90 10.60
C ARG A 25 10.19 3.07 9.86
N ARG A 26 10.83 2.18 10.60
CA ARG A 26 11.79 1.20 10.06
C ARG A 26 11.11 -0.13 9.85
N SER A 27 11.38 -0.78 8.72
CA SER A 27 10.87 -2.10 8.38
C SER A 27 11.94 -2.99 7.78
N LEU A 28 11.80 -4.29 7.96
CA LEU A 28 12.66 -5.29 7.36
C LEU A 28 12.14 -5.63 5.95
N GLN A 29 12.97 -5.41 4.94
CA GLN A 29 12.62 -5.65 3.54
C GLN A 29 13.76 -6.45 2.88
N LEU A 30 13.64 -7.78 2.87
CA LEU A 30 14.69 -8.70 2.41
C LEU A 30 14.70 -8.90 0.88
N MET A 31 13.54 -8.72 0.23
CA MET A 31 13.44 -8.85 -1.22
C MET A 31 13.90 -7.56 -1.91
N GLY A 32 14.69 -7.68 -2.96
CA GLY A 32 15.13 -6.53 -3.74
C GLY A 32 13.96 -5.82 -4.44
N ASN A 33 14.00 -4.48 -4.52
CA ASN A 33 12.91 -3.68 -5.11
C ASN A 33 12.63 -4.08 -6.57
N GLN A 34 13.65 -4.37 -7.37
CA GLN A 34 13.48 -4.78 -8.75
C GLN A 34 12.77 -6.15 -8.86
N GLU A 35 13.12 -7.09 -7.99
CA GLU A 35 12.55 -8.43 -7.97
C GLU A 35 11.07 -8.40 -7.58
N ILE A 36 10.73 -7.74 -6.47
CA ILE A 36 9.33 -7.65 -6.01
C ILE A 36 8.45 -6.91 -7.02
N THR A 37 8.98 -5.88 -7.67
CA THR A 37 8.27 -5.11 -8.71
C THR A 37 8.02 -5.97 -9.94
N SER A 38 9.01 -6.74 -10.40
CA SER A 38 8.87 -7.66 -11.53
C SER A 38 7.82 -8.74 -11.27
N MET A 39 7.84 -9.35 -10.08
CA MET A 39 6.81 -10.33 -9.66
C MET A 39 5.42 -9.69 -9.60
N SER A 40 5.33 -8.47 -9.07
CA SER A 40 4.07 -7.71 -8.99
C SER A 40 3.49 -7.44 -10.37
N PHE A 41 4.30 -7.02 -11.34
CA PHE A 41 3.83 -6.73 -12.70
C PHE A 41 3.33 -8.00 -13.41
N THR A 42 4.03 -9.10 -13.24
CA THR A 42 3.61 -10.40 -13.80
C THR A 42 2.30 -10.86 -13.17
N ASN A 43 2.19 -10.81 -11.85
CA ASN A 43 1.01 -11.20 -11.10
C ASN A 43 -0.19 -10.30 -11.46
N TYR A 44 0.01 -8.98 -11.49
CA TYR A 44 -1.04 -8.03 -11.85
C TYR A 44 -1.66 -8.31 -13.22
N LYS A 45 -0.83 -8.55 -14.24
CA LYS A 45 -1.31 -8.94 -15.58
C LYS A 45 -2.14 -10.22 -15.54
N GLN A 46 -1.71 -11.21 -14.75
CA GLN A 46 -2.45 -12.47 -14.62
C GLN A 46 -3.80 -12.27 -13.92
N VAL A 47 -3.86 -11.40 -12.90
CA VAL A 47 -5.13 -11.03 -12.24
C VAL A 47 -6.06 -10.33 -13.23
N LEU A 48 -5.57 -9.33 -13.97
CA LEU A 48 -6.39 -8.61 -14.94
C LEU A 48 -6.93 -9.54 -16.05
N ASN A 49 -6.11 -10.48 -16.54
CA ASN A 49 -6.54 -11.44 -17.56
C ASN A 49 -7.66 -12.39 -17.08
N LYS A 50 -7.77 -12.60 -15.77
CA LYS A 50 -8.83 -13.43 -15.15
C LYS A 50 -10.02 -12.62 -14.67
N SER A 51 -9.96 -11.31 -14.77
CA SER A 51 -10.95 -10.38 -14.22
C SER A 51 -11.70 -9.66 -15.34
N LYS A 52 -12.93 -9.25 -15.08
CA LYS A 52 -13.67 -8.35 -15.95
C LYS A 52 -13.26 -6.91 -15.66
N VAL A 53 -12.30 -6.40 -16.43
CA VAL A 53 -11.80 -5.03 -16.29
C VAL A 53 -12.72 -4.05 -17.01
N ILE A 54 -13.09 -2.96 -16.34
CA ILE A 54 -13.94 -1.88 -16.87
C ILE A 54 -13.04 -0.69 -17.23
N HIS A 55 -13.11 -0.24 -18.49
CA HIS A 55 -12.21 0.80 -18.99
C HIS A 55 -12.88 2.15 -19.24
N THR A 56 -14.14 2.17 -19.65
CA THR A 56 -14.78 3.33 -20.30
C THR A 56 -15.99 3.91 -19.56
N THR A 57 -16.40 3.32 -18.43
CA THR A 57 -17.47 3.91 -17.63
C THR A 57 -17.01 5.17 -16.91
N LYS A 58 -17.98 6.00 -16.50
CA LYS A 58 -17.72 7.21 -15.71
C LYS A 58 -16.89 6.88 -14.46
N GLU A 59 -17.23 5.81 -13.78
CA GLU A 59 -16.55 5.34 -12.55
C GLU A 59 -15.10 4.92 -12.82
N ALA A 60 -14.86 4.24 -13.94
CA ALA A 60 -13.51 3.83 -14.33
C ALA A 60 -12.62 5.04 -14.66
N ILE A 61 -13.16 6.02 -15.35
CA ILE A 61 -12.47 7.29 -15.68
C ILE A 61 -12.20 8.07 -14.38
N GLN A 62 -13.20 8.19 -13.52
CA GLN A 62 -13.11 8.85 -12.22
C GLN A 62 -12.02 8.22 -11.36
N MET A 63 -12.03 6.89 -11.23
CA MET A 63 -11.03 6.13 -10.47
C MET A 63 -9.60 6.37 -10.99
N LYS A 64 -9.39 6.33 -12.32
CA LYS A 64 -8.09 6.63 -12.93
C LYS A 64 -7.64 8.06 -12.65
N ASN A 65 -8.54 9.03 -12.72
CA ASN A 65 -8.23 10.42 -12.43
C ASN A 65 -7.80 10.63 -10.96
N VAL A 66 -8.52 10.02 -10.02
CA VAL A 66 -8.16 10.06 -8.60
C VAL A 66 -6.80 9.39 -8.38
N GLY A 67 -6.60 8.20 -8.94
CA GLY A 67 -5.34 7.47 -8.82
C GLY A 67 -4.14 8.24 -9.36
N ASN A 68 -4.27 8.84 -10.53
CA ASN A 68 -3.22 9.66 -11.12
C ASN A 68 -2.87 10.88 -10.25
N LYS A 69 -3.86 11.54 -9.63
CA LYS A 69 -3.60 12.65 -8.71
C LYS A 69 -2.85 12.18 -7.45
N ILE A 70 -3.21 11.02 -6.88
CA ILE A 70 -2.50 10.44 -5.74
C ILE A 70 -1.06 10.06 -6.12
N ALA A 71 -0.86 9.40 -7.27
CA ALA A 71 0.47 9.05 -7.78
C ALA A 71 1.35 10.27 -8.01
N ASN A 72 0.80 11.33 -8.63
CA ASN A 72 1.50 12.59 -8.85
C ASN A 72 1.87 13.26 -7.51
N ALA A 73 0.99 13.24 -6.53
CA ALA A 73 1.27 13.77 -5.19
C ALA A 73 2.43 13.00 -4.53
N ALA A 74 2.44 11.67 -4.62
CA ALA A 74 3.54 10.85 -4.13
C ALA A 74 4.86 11.20 -4.83
N GLN A 75 4.88 11.26 -6.16
CA GLN A 75 6.08 11.63 -6.94
C GLN A 75 6.61 13.02 -6.58
N GLN A 76 5.73 14.00 -6.43
CA GLN A 76 6.10 15.36 -6.03
C GLN A 76 6.69 15.39 -4.63
N TYR A 77 6.10 14.66 -3.67
CA TYR A 77 6.61 14.56 -2.33
C TYR A 77 8.02 13.95 -2.32
N TYR A 78 8.22 12.80 -2.95
CA TYR A 78 9.54 12.14 -2.99
C TYR A 78 10.60 13.00 -3.68
N ARG A 79 10.23 13.72 -4.73
CA ARG A 79 11.12 14.71 -5.39
C ARG A 79 11.47 15.86 -4.46
N SER A 80 10.51 16.39 -3.70
CA SER A 80 10.72 17.53 -2.80
C SER A 80 11.71 17.24 -1.67
N ILE A 81 11.89 15.96 -1.33
CA ILE A 81 12.83 15.50 -0.31
C ILE A 81 14.10 14.84 -0.90
N GLY A 82 14.32 14.93 -2.22
CA GLY A 82 15.50 14.39 -2.92
C GLY A 82 15.55 12.85 -2.95
N ARG A 83 14.38 12.18 -2.89
CA ARG A 83 14.27 10.72 -2.87
C ARG A 83 13.47 10.16 -4.05
N GLU A 84 13.46 10.84 -5.19
CA GLU A 84 12.77 10.39 -6.41
C GLU A 84 13.21 9.01 -6.90
N ASN A 85 14.46 8.63 -6.63
CA ASN A 85 15.00 7.33 -6.98
C ASN A 85 14.32 6.15 -6.26
N ASP A 86 13.69 6.40 -5.10
CA ASP A 86 12.92 5.38 -4.38
C ASP A 86 11.71 4.90 -5.20
N LEU A 87 11.25 5.72 -6.14
CA LEU A 87 10.13 5.43 -7.03
C LEU A 87 10.58 4.99 -8.44
N SER A 88 11.87 4.75 -8.68
CA SER A 88 12.41 4.43 -10.02
C SER A 88 11.82 3.17 -10.66
N GLY A 89 11.32 2.22 -9.86
CA GLY A 89 10.64 1.02 -10.34
C GLY A 89 9.12 1.14 -10.47
N TYR A 90 8.54 2.31 -10.14
CA TYR A 90 7.09 2.48 -10.18
C TYR A 90 6.57 2.76 -11.60
N ALA A 91 5.60 1.96 -12.02
CA ALA A 91 4.85 2.13 -13.27
C ALA A 91 3.35 2.12 -12.94
N TRP A 92 2.85 3.28 -12.50
CA TRP A 92 1.50 3.46 -12.02
C TRP A 92 0.46 2.99 -13.03
N GLU A 93 -0.47 2.15 -12.57
CA GLU A 93 -1.56 1.63 -13.37
C GLU A 93 -2.77 1.43 -12.47
N PHE A 94 -3.94 1.91 -12.94
CA PHE A 94 -5.18 1.89 -12.18
C PHE A 94 -6.26 1.22 -13.00
N ASN A 95 -6.80 0.10 -12.49
CA ASN A 95 -7.87 -0.63 -13.16
C ASN A 95 -9.08 -0.84 -12.23
N LEU A 96 -10.27 -0.62 -12.79
CA LEU A 96 -11.54 -0.95 -12.16
C LEU A 96 -11.95 -2.36 -12.57
N ILE A 97 -12.17 -3.23 -11.60
CA ILE A 97 -12.59 -4.61 -11.81
C ILE A 97 -14.06 -4.75 -11.41
N GLU A 98 -14.86 -5.36 -12.28
CA GLU A 98 -16.26 -5.71 -11.96
C GLU A 98 -16.26 -6.86 -10.95
N ASP A 99 -16.46 -6.55 -9.68
CA ASP A 99 -16.61 -7.49 -8.59
C ASP A 99 -17.49 -6.86 -7.50
N GLN A 100 -18.39 -7.64 -6.93
CA GLN A 100 -19.30 -7.17 -5.88
C GLN A 100 -18.63 -7.02 -4.50
N GLN A 101 -17.43 -7.54 -4.33
CA GLN A 101 -16.69 -7.37 -3.10
C GLN A 101 -16.29 -5.91 -2.91
N ALA A 102 -16.48 -5.38 -1.71
CA ALA A 102 -15.97 -4.07 -1.34
C ALA A 102 -14.47 -4.19 -1.05
N ASN A 103 -13.65 -4.05 -2.09
CA ASN A 103 -12.20 -4.23 -1.99
C ASN A 103 -11.41 -3.30 -2.91
N ALA A 104 -10.15 -3.05 -2.56
CA ALA A 104 -9.13 -2.41 -3.37
C ALA A 104 -7.76 -2.90 -2.89
N TRP A 105 -6.74 -2.81 -3.73
CA TRP A 105 -5.37 -3.17 -3.36
C TRP A 105 -4.34 -2.50 -4.27
N CYS A 106 -3.13 -2.35 -3.76
CA CYS A 106 -1.98 -1.88 -4.52
C CYS A 106 -0.79 -2.82 -4.33
N MET A 107 -0.27 -3.36 -5.44
CA MET A 107 0.97 -4.13 -5.43
C MET A 107 2.20 -3.21 -5.52
N PRO A 108 3.37 -3.68 -5.05
CA PRO A 108 4.64 -2.98 -5.24
C PRO A 108 4.84 -2.54 -6.69
N GLY A 109 5.40 -1.35 -6.89
CA GLY A 109 5.58 -0.75 -8.21
C GLY A 109 4.34 -0.02 -8.75
N GLY A 110 3.28 0.17 -7.93
CA GLY A 110 2.14 1.04 -8.24
C GLY A 110 1.06 0.42 -9.11
N LYS A 111 0.84 -0.89 -9.00
CA LYS A 111 -0.24 -1.62 -9.70
C LYS A 111 -1.48 -1.68 -8.82
N VAL A 112 -2.49 -0.87 -9.13
CA VAL A 112 -3.69 -0.64 -8.32
C VAL A 112 -4.92 -1.26 -8.98
N ALA A 113 -5.69 -2.00 -8.22
CA ALA A 113 -7.03 -2.44 -8.60
C ALA A 113 -8.07 -1.98 -7.58
N VAL A 114 -9.20 -1.53 -8.08
CA VAL A 114 -10.37 -1.14 -7.30
C VAL A 114 -11.53 -1.99 -7.79
N TYR A 115 -12.32 -2.55 -6.87
CA TYR A 115 -13.49 -3.35 -7.22
C TYR A 115 -14.75 -2.49 -7.21
N THR A 116 -15.68 -2.77 -8.12
CA THR A 116 -16.93 -1.99 -8.21
C THR A 116 -17.75 -2.01 -6.92
N GLY A 117 -17.64 -3.10 -6.14
CA GLY A 117 -18.36 -3.23 -4.86
C GLY A 117 -17.94 -2.22 -3.77
N ILE A 118 -16.79 -1.54 -3.90
CA ILE A 118 -16.40 -0.50 -2.94
C ILE A 118 -16.99 0.88 -3.28
N LEU A 119 -17.42 1.10 -4.54
CA LEU A 119 -17.88 2.41 -5.02
C LEU A 119 -19.08 2.97 -4.25
N PRO A 120 -20.08 2.18 -3.84
CA PRO A 120 -21.17 2.68 -3.01
C PRO A 120 -20.73 3.21 -1.64
N ILE A 121 -19.57 2.75 -1.11
CA ILE A 121 -19.01 3.18 0.16
C ILE A 121 -18.17 4.45 -0.02
N THR A 122 -17.39 4.53 -1.10
CA THR A 122 -16.59 5.71 -1.42
C THR A 122 -17.46 6.90 -1.78
N LYS A 123 -18.58 6.69 -2.49
CA LYS A 123 -19.58 7.67 -2.94
C LYS A 123 -19.07 8.67 -3.98
N ASP A 124 -17.91 9.24 -3.78
CA ASP A 124 -17.33 10.33 -4.57
C ASP A 124 -15.81 10.23 -4.71
N ASP A 125 -15.21 11.19 -5.41
CA ASP A 125 -13.76 11.28 -5.61
C ASP A 125 -12.99 11.33 -4.29
N THR A 126 -13.53 12.01 -3.29
CA THR A 126 -12.84 12.18 -2.01
C THR A 126 -12.80 10.88 -1.21
N GLY A 127 -13.93 10.17 -1.13
CA GLY A 127 -13.96 8.85 -0.52
C GLY A 127 -13.10 7.82 -1.27
N LEU A 128 -13.06 7.93 -2.61
CA LEU A 128 -12.18 7.11 -3.43
C LEU A 128 -10.70 7.45 -3.18
N ALA A 129 -10.38 8.73 -2.97
CA ALA A 129 -9.03 9.17 -2.62
C ALA A 129 -8.57 8.68 -1.24
N VAL A 130 -9.47 8.51 -0.27
CA VAL A 130 -9.14 7.88 1.03
C VAL A 130 -8.67 6.45 0.82
N VAL A 131 -9.43 5.62 0.10
CA VAL A 131 -9.06 4.22 -0.17
C VAL A 131 -7.77 4.15 -0.99
N MET A 132 -7.72 4.85 -2.11
CA MET A 132 -6.57 4.77 -3.02
C MET A 132 -5.31 5.34 -2.39
N GLY A 133 -5.42 6.39 -1.57
CA GLY A 133 -4.33 6.93 -0.79
C GLY A 133 -3.78 5.92 0.22
N HIS A 134 -4.68 5.20 0.91
CA HIS A 134 -4.33 4.12 1.83
C HIS A 134 -3.62 2.96 1.12
N GLU A 135 -4.14 2.50 -0.03
CA GLU A 135 -3.52 1.42 -0.80
C GLU A 135 -2.16 1.80 -1.38
N VAL A 136 -2.04 3.00 -1.94
CA VAL A 136 -0.77 3.54 -2.43
C VAL A 136 0.23 3.68 -1.28
N ALA A 137 -0.21 4.07 -0.09
CA ALA A 137 0.63 4.15 1.10
C ALA A 137 1.21 2.79 1.49
N HIS A 138 0.43 1.69 1.44
CA HIS A 138 0.94 0.34 1.66
C HIS A 138 2.08 -0.02 0.70
N ALA A 139 1.95 0.33 -0.57
CA ALA A 139 3.00 0.08 -1.56
C ALA A 139 4.25 0.93 -1.31
N LEU A 140 4.10 2.23 -1.03
CA LEU A 140 5.19 3.17 -0.76
C LEU A 140 5.93 2.86 0.55
N ALA A 141 5.22 2.39 1.58
CA ALA A 141 5.81 1.96 2.85
C ALA A 141 6.51 0.58 2.75
N GLY A 142 6.34 -0.13 1.62
CA GLY A 142 6.93 -1.44 1.41
C GLY A 142 6.31 -2.54 2.29
N HIS A 143 5.05 -2.36 2.73
CA HIS A 143 4.36 -3.32 3.62
C HIS A 143 4.26 -4.71 3.02
N GLY A 144 4.12 -4.83 1.69
CA GLY A 144 4.16 -6.11 0.98
C GLY A 144 5.51 -6.82 1.13
N ASN A 145 6.62 -6.09 0.95
CA ASN A 145 7.97 -6.63 1.12
C ASN A 145 8.24 -7.03 2.59
N GLU A 146 7.82 -6.20 3.53
CA GLU A 146 7.94 -6.50 4.96
C GLU A 146 7.22 -7.81 5.31
N ARG A 147 6.00 -8.02 4.82
CA ARG A 147 5.22 -9.27 5.04
C ARG A 147 5.85 -10.48 4.37
N ILE A 148 6.36 -10.35 3.14
CA ILE A 148 7.12 -11.40 2.47
C ILE A 148 8.34 -11.75 3.30
N SER A 149 9.08 -10.75 3.79
CA SER A 149 10.27 -10.94 4.62
C SER A 149 9.96 -11.66 5.93
N GLN A 150 8.89 -11.26 6.63
CA GLN A 150 8.41 -11.92 7.84
C GLN A 150 8.00 -13.38 7.58
N SER A 151 7.27 -13.62 6.48
CA SER A 151 6.85 -14.98 6.09
C SER A 151 8.04 -15.86 5.72
N MET A 152 9.04 -15.30 5.04
CA MET A 152 10.29 -16.01 4.73
C MET A 152 11.02 -16.43 6.01
N ILE A 153 11.15 -15.52 6.98
CA ILE A 153 11.78 -15.83 8.27
C ILE A 153 10.99 -16.90 9.02
N ALA A 154 9.66 -16.80 9.04
CA ALA A 154 8.81 -17.77 9.72
C ALA A 154 8.89 -19.18 9.09
N GLN A 155 8.99 -19.27 7.76
CA GLN A 155 9.02 -20.57 7.06
C GLN A 155 10.41 -21.20 7.02
N TYR A 156 11.47 -20.41 6.91
CA TYR A 156 12.82 -20.90 6.66
C TYR A 156 13.81 -20.59 7.78
N GLY A 157 13.41 -19.81 8.79
CA GLY A 157 14.19 -19.52 9.99
C GLY A 157 15.52 -18.86 9.70
N GLY A 158 16.52 -19.15 10.54
CA GLY A 158 17.88 -18.60 10.40
C GLY A 158 18.66 -19.08 9.17
N ALA A 159 18.18 -20.11 8.45
CA ALA A 159 18.81 -20.57 7.20
C ALA A 159 18.83 -19.47 6.10
N ILE A 160 17.97 -18.46 6.23
CA ILE A 160 17.93 -17.29 5.31
C ILE A 160 19.22 -16.46 5.42
N LEU A 161 19.86 -16.42 6.58
CA LEU A 161 21.01 -15.55 6.86
C LEU A 161 22.33 -16.07 6.30
N GLY A 162 22.36 -17.31 5.79
CA GLY A 162 23.61 -17.95 5.34
C GLY A 162 23.59 -18.56 3.94
N SER A 163 22.46 -18.54 3.23
CA SER A 163 22.34 -19.17 1.91
C SER A 163 21.59 -18.28 0.92
N SER A 164 21.99 -18.36 -0.35
CA SER A 164 21.20 -17.75 -1.45
C SER A 164 19.80 -18.38 -1.48
N ILE A 165 18.76 -17.57 -1.25
CA ILE A 165 17.39 -18.01 -1.33
C ILE A 165 17.03 -18.15 -2.82
N SER A 166 16.54 -19.33 -3.23
CA SER A 166 16.16 -19.53 -4.62
C SER A 166 14.95 -18.66 -5.00
N ASN A 167 14.91 -18.18 -6.25
CA ASN A 167 13.78 -17.42 -6.79
C ASN A 167 12.44 -18.17 -6.65
N GLN A 168 12.46 -19.50 -6.67
CA GLN A 168 11.27 -20.32 -6.47
C GLN A 168 10.67 -20.19 -5.06
N LYS A 169 11.50 -20.09 -4.02
CA LYS A 169 11.03 -19.86 -2.63
C LYS A 169 10.43 -18.46 -2.50
N TRP A 170 11.08 -17.44 -3.07
CA TRP A 170 10.52 -16.09 -3.13
C TRP A 170 9.19 -16.05 -3.85
N ALA A 171 9.09 -16.68 -5.01
CA ALA A 171 7.85 -16.77 -5.79
C ALA A 171 6.72 -17.46 -5.00
N SER A 172 7.01 -18.55 -4.29
CA SER A 172 6.03 -19.25 -3.46
C SER A 172 5.47 -18.37 -2.35
N VAL A 173 6.34 -17.68 -1.61
CA VAL A 173 5.90 -16.76 -0.54
C VAL A 173 5.18 -15.55 -1.12
N PHE A 174 5.65 -14.99 -2.23
CA PHE A 174 4.96 -13.91 -2.92
C PHE A 174 3.52 -14.31 -3.30
N GLN A 175 3.35 -15.49 -3.90
CA GLN A 175 2.02 -16.02 -4.27
C GLN A 175 1.09 -16.24 -3.07
N SER A 176 1.63 -16.60 -1.90
CA SER A 176 0.83 -16.73 -0.68
C SER A 176 0.31 -15.39 -0.15
N ILE A 177 1.00 -14.29 -0.47
CA ILE A 177 0.62 -12.92 -0.08
C ILE A 177 -0.23 -12.24 -1.14
N TYR A 178 0.05 -12.51 -2.43
CA TYR A 178 -0.66 -11.97 -3.57
C TYR A 178 -1.20 -13.10 -4.45
N PRO A 179 -2.27 -13.80 -4.03
CA PRO A 179 -2.84 -14.89 -4.82
C PRO A 179 -3.46 -14.41 -6.13
N LEU A 180 -3.48 -15.28 -7.14
CA LEU A 180 -3.98 -14.98 -8.49
C LEU A 180 -5.51 -15.05 -8.63
N THR A 181 -6.23 -15.05 -7.53
CA THR A 181 -7.70 -15.13 -7.52
C THR A 181 -8.29 -13.78 -7.12
N SER A 182 -9.51 -13.48 -7.58
CA SER A 182 -10.28 -12.33 -7.11
C SER A 182 -10.56 -12.40 -5.60
N GLN A 183 -10.54 -13.60 -5.02
CA GLN A 183 -10.50 -13.81 -3.58
C GLN A 183 -9.07 -13.64 -3.08
N VAL A 184 -8.61 -12.41 -3.08
CA VAL A 184 -7.30 -12.08 -2.52
C VAL A 184 -7.40 -12.22 -1.00
N VAL A 185 -7.15 -13.44 -0.50
CA VAL A 185 -6.90 -13.67 0.92
C VAL A 185 -5.51 -13.12 1.22
N LEU A 186 -5.41 -11.81 1.18
CA LEU A 186 -4.23 -11.12 1.68
C LEU A 186 -4.10 -11.47 3.16
N LEU A 187 -2.95 -11.96 3.57
CA LEU A 187 -2.63 -12.03 4.99
C LEU A 187 -2.89 -10.65 5.58
N LYS A 188 -3.59 -10.58 6.70
CA LYS A 188 -3.94 -9.31 7.35
C LYS A 188 -2.71 -8.45 7.59
N TYR A 189 -2.81 -7.18 7.33
CA TYR A 189 -1.81 -6.22 7.74
C TYR A 189 -1.79 -6.08 9.26
N SER A 190 -0.64 -5.79 9.82
CA SER A 190 -0.52 -5.49 11.25
C SER A 190 -1.16 -4.14 11.57
N ARG A 191 -1.61 -3.95 12.83
CA ARG A 191 -2.16 -2.66 13.28
C ARG A 191 -1.23 -1.48 13.00
N ASN A 192 0.08 -1.66 13.17
CA ASN A 192 1.07 -0.61 12.91
C ASN A 192 1.17 -0.27 11.42
N GLN A 193 1.06 -1.28 10.53
CA GLN A 193 1.05 -1.06 9.09
C GLN A 193 -0.21 -0.33 8.65
N GLU A 194 -1.36 -0.65 9.27
CA GLU A 194 -2.62 0.05 9.00
C GLU A 194 -2.57 1.52 9.42
N LEU A 195 -2.09 1.82 10.64
CA LEU A 195 -1.94 3.20 11.11
C LEU A 195 -0.94 4.00 10.27
N GLU A 196 0.14 3.37 9.82
CA GLU A 196 1.09 4.00 8.91
C GLU A 196 0.45 4.28 7.55
N ALA A 197 -0.32 3.34 7.00
CA ALA A 197 -1.02 3.53 5.75
C ALA A 197 -2.12 4.60 5.86
N ASP A 198 -2.83 4.67 6.98
CA ASP A 198 -3.80 5.74 7.26
C ASP A 198 -3.12 7.12 7.32
N GLN A 199 -2.00 7.25 8.02
CA GLN A 199 -1.23 8.49 8.12
C GLN A 199 -0.73 8.95 6.74
N MET A 200 -0.06 8.06 6.01
CA MET A 200 0.48 8.37 4.68
C MET A 200 -0.63 8.64 3.68
N GLY A 201 -1.69 7.82 3.67
CA GLY A 201 -2.85 7.99 2.81
C GLY A 201 -3.55 9.33 3.02
N LEU A 202 -3.68 9.74 4.29
CA LEU A 202 -4.23 11.05 4.65
C LEU A 202 -3.39 12.21 4.07
N TYR A 203 -2.06 12.10 4.11
CA TYR A 203 -1.17 13.11 3.53
C TYR A 203 -1.22 13.10 2.00
N LEU A 204 -1.22 11.92 1.39
CA LEU A 204 -1.27 11.78 -0.08
C LEU A 204 -2.58 12.33 -0.65
N MET A 205 -3.74 12.00 -0.06
CA MET A 205 -5.01 12.55 -0.52
C MET A 205 -5.05 14.07 -0.38
N ALA A 206 -4.51 14.61 0.71
CA ALA A 206 -4.46 16.05 0.95
C ALA A 206 -3.57 16.76 -0.07
N MET A 207 -2.37 16.23 -0.34
CA MET A 207 -1.46 16.74 -1.38
C MET A 207 -2.05 16.62 -2.78
N ALA A 208 -2.90 15.62 -3.02
CA ALA A 208 -3.64 15.44 -4.28
C ALA A 208 -4.85 16.38 -4.42
N GLY A 209 -5.12 17.24 -3.42
CA GLY A 209 -6.20 18.23 -3.44
C GLY A 209 -7.55 17.71 -2.96
N TYR A 210 -7.57 16.60 -2.23
CA TYR A 210 -8.78 16.06 -1.59
C TYR A 210 -8.83 16.41 -0.10
N ASP A 211 -10.02 16.76 0.39
CA ASP A 211 -10.21 17.21 1.77
C ASP A 211 -9.97 16.06 2.77
N PRO A 212 -8.89 16.12 3.59
CA PRO A 212 -8.54 15.03 4.51
C PRO A 212 -9.54 14.85 5.66
N ARG A 213 -10.43 15.82 5.92
CA ARG A 213 -11.49 15.71 6.94
C ARG A 213 -12.50 14.62 6.60
N GLN A 214 -12.59 14.22 5.33
CA GLN A 214 -13.48 13.15 4.86
C GLN A 214 -12.97 11.73 5.15
N ALA A 215 -11.76 11.58 5.64
CA ALA A 215 -11.21 10.26 5.98
C ALA A 215 -12.00 9.58 7.11
N ILE A 216 -12.29 10.29 8.20
CA ILE A 216 -13.06 9.72 9.32
C ILE A 216 -14.48 9.31 8.89
N PRO A 217 -15.31 10.18 8.27
CA PRO A 217 -16.62 9.78 7.77
C PRO A 217 -16.58 8.60 6.77
N PHE A 218 -15.50 8.49 5.98
CA PHE A 218 -15.33 7.34 5.09
C PHE A 218 -15.14 6.03 5.89
N TRP A 219 -14.22 5.99 6.85
CA TRP A 219 -13.96 4.79 7.67
C TRP A 219 -15.19 4.39 8.50
N GLU A 220 -15.97 5.35 9.00
CA GLU A 220 -17.23 5.07 9.69
C GLU A 220 -18.27 4.41 8.77
N ARG A 221 -18.35 4.83 7.50
CA ARG A 221 -19.21 4.15 6.52
C ARG A 221 -18.74 2.74 6.22
N MET A 222 -17.40 2.55 6.10
CA MET A 222 -16.79 1.24 5.84
C MET A 222 -17.09 0.26 7.00
N GLU A 223 -16.92 0.70 8.25
CA GLU A 223 -17.20 -0.08 9.45
C GLU A 223 -18.70 -0.43 9.56
N LYS A 224 -19.58 0.53 9.29
CA LYS A 224 -21.02 0.33 9.32
C LYS A 224 -21.48 -0.69 8.26
N GLN A 225 -20.91 -0.65 7.08
CA GLN A 225 -21.19 -1.62 6.03
C GLN A 225 -20.75 -3.04 6.41
N SER A 226 -19.70 -3.15 7.22
CA SER A 226 -19.15 -4.44 7.66
C SER A 226 -19.84 -5.05 8.86
N SER A 227 -20.66 -4.29 9.58
CA SER A 227 -21.47 -4.80 10.71
C SER A 227 -22.73 -5.56 10.27
N GLY A 228 -23.04 -5.60 8.94
CA GLY A 228 -24.12 -6.38 8.35
C GLY A 228 -23.68 -7.82 7.99
N GLN A 229 -24.62 -8.61 7.38
CA GLN A 229 -24.36 -9.98 6.96
C GLN A 229 -23.24 -10.15 5.90
N ARG A 230 -22.79 -9.06 5.27
CA ARG A 230 -21.66 -9.03 4.33
C ARG A 230 -20.57 -8.15 4.91
N GLN A 231 -19.62 -8.76 5.59
CA GLN A 231 -18.40 -8.08 5.98
C GLN A 231 -17.70 -7.54 4.73
N ALA A 232 -17.35 -6.24 4.70
CA ALA A 232 -16.55 -5.71 3.62
C ALA A 232 -15.21 -6.47 3.60
N GLU A 233 -14.89 -7.11 2.48
CA GLU A 233 -13.65 -7.89 2.31
C GLU A 233 -12.43 -7.03 2.63
N PHE A 234 -12.52 -5.74 2.33
CA PHE A 234 -11.50 -4.76 2.68
C PHE A 234 -11.10 -4.81 4.16
N LEU A 235 -12.06 -4.87 5.09
CA LEU A 235 -11.75 -4.94 6.53
C LEU A 235 -11.26 -6.32 7.00
N SER A 236 -11.43 -7.37 6.18
CA SER A 236 -10.84 -8.67 6.48
C SER A 236 -9.32 -8.68 6.30
N THR A 237 -8.82 -7.90 5.34
CA THR A 237 -7.40 -7.74 5.03
C THR A 237 -6.78 -6.52 5.69
N HIS A 238 -7.58 -5.47 5.92
CA HIS A 238 -7.23 -4.20 6.56
C HIS A 238 -8.02 -4.00 7.86
N PRO A 239 -7.67 -4.72 8.94
CA PRO A 239 -8.44 -4.62 10.17
C PRO A 239 -8.39 -3.20 10.73
N SER A 240 -9.58 -2.67 11.07
CA SER A 240 -9.68 -1.33 11.65
C SER A 240 -8.99 -1.31 13.03
N PRO A 241 -7.93 -0.52 13.24
CA PRO A 241 -7.37 -0.32 14.57
C PRO A 241 -8.37 0.39 15.46
N GLU A 242 -8.47 -0.01 16.73
CA GLU A 242 -9.37 0.62 17.71
C GLU A 242 -9.14 2.13 17.84
N ASN A 243 -7.90 2.57 17.63
CA ASN A 243 -7.50 3.97 17.73
C ASN A 243 -7.42 4.69 16.36
N ARG A 244 -7.91 4.09 15.24
CA ARG A 244 -7.82 4.69 13.89
C ARG A 244 -8.28 6.14 13.86
N ARG A 245 -9.46 6.44 14.42
CA ARG A 245 -9.99 7.81 14.46
C ARG A 245 -9.13 8.78 15.25
N ALA A 246 -8.60 8.34 16.40
CA ALA A 246 -7.71 9.17 17.20
C ALA A 246 -6.40 9.45 16.47
N ASP A 247 -5.86 8.46 15.78
CA ASP A 247 -4.62 8.58 15.02
C ASP A 247 -4.80 9.50 13.80
N ILE A 248 -5.89 9.34 13.03
CA ILE A 248 -6.24 10.27 11.94
C ILE A 248 -6.35 11.71 12.45
N ASN A 249 -7.06 11.94 13.57
CA ASN A 249 -7.17 13.28 14.16
C ASN A 249 -5.83 13.87 14.57
N LYS A 250 -4.91 13.07 15.07
CA LYS A 250 -3.54 13.48 15.41
C LYS A 250 -2.78 14.02 14.19
N HIS A 251 -2.97 13.39 13.03
CA HIS A 251 -2.28 13.73 11.80
C HIS A 251 -3.01 14.76 10.93
N LEU A 252 -4.29 15.03 11.22
CA LEU A 252 -5.13 15.94 10.46
C LEU A 252 -4.58 17.38 10.34
N PRO A 253 -3.97 18.02 11.36
CA PRO A 253 -3.42 19.37 11.21
C PRO A 253 -2.36 19.49 10.11
N LEU A 254 -1.45 18.51 10.00
CA LEU A 254 -0.44 18.48 8.96
C LEU A 254 -1.07 18.19 7.57
N ALA A 255 -2.02 17.26 7.51
CA ALA A 255 -2.76 16.97 6.28
C ALA A 255 -3.51 18.21 5.77
N LEU A 256 -4.14 18.98 6.64
CA LEU A 256 -4.80 20.22 6.27
C LEU A 256 -3.82 21.29 5.75
N ASN A 257 -2.58 21.29 6.22
CA ASN A 257 -1.54 22.15 5.67
C ASN A 257 -1.21 21.75 4.23
N TYR A 258 -0.98 20.46 3.95
CA TYR A 258 -0.79 19.95 2.59
C TYR A 258 -1.99 20.27 1.68
N TYR A 259 -3.20 20.11 2.16
CA TYR A 259 -4.42 20.41 1.39
C TYR A 259 -4.52 21.88 1.01
N ARG A 260 -4.20 22.81 1.93
CA ARG A 260 -4.20 24.26 1.64
C ARG A 260 -3.16 24.63 0.60
N THR A 261 -1.95 24.06 0.72
CA THR A 261 -0.85 24.32 -0.22
C THR A 261 -1.16 23.79 -1.62
N SER A 262 -1.74 22.58 -1.73
CA SER A 262 -2.13 22.01 -3.02
C SER A 262 -3.15 22.87 -3.74
N ASN A 263 -4.16 23.39 -3.03
CA ASN A 263 -5.21 24.24 -3.60
C ASN A 263 -4.70 25.63 -4.01
N GLN A 264 -3.66 26.17 -3.38
CA GLN A 264 -3.02 27.41 -3.79
C GLN A 264 -2.27 27.24 -5.11
N ASN A 265 -1.56 26.12 -5.30
CA ASN A 265 -0.85 25.82 -6.54
C ASN A 265 -1.80 25.55 -7.73
N PHE A 266 -3.04 25.11 -7.48
CA PHE A 266 -4.07 24.95 -8.52
C PHE A 266 -4.68 26.29 -8.97
N LYS A 267 -4.68 27.33 -8.12
CA LYS A 267 -5.22 28.68 -8.47
C LYS A 267 -4.21 29.55 -9.23
N LEU A 268 -2.93 29.16 -9.28
CA LEU A 268 -1.86 29.90 -9.95
C LEU A 268 -1.47 29.30 -11.32
N LYS A 269 -2.18 28.28 -11.79
CA LYS A 269 -2.10 27.72 -13.14
C LYS A 269 -3.40 27.94 -13.89
#